data_4864b08ca781f1f8b5e66e703c23fe5c
#
_entry.id   4864b08ca781f1f8b5e66e703c23fe5c
#
_cell.length_a   1.000
_cell.length_b   1.000
_cell.length_c   1.000
_cell.angle_alpha   90.00
_cell.angle_beta   90.00
_cell.angle_gamma   90.00
#
_symmetry.space_group_name_H-M   'P 1'
#
loop_
_entity.id
_entity.type
_entity.pdbx_description
1 polymer ?
#
loop_
_entity_poly.entity_id
_entity_poly.type
_entity_poly.pdbx_seq_one_letter_code
_entity_poly.pdbx_strand_id
1 'polypeptide(L)'
;MLLVDFINVGYGDAILLRETEAPFAMLVDCGDARIGRSRPDGRRITAADYLRREGIRELDLLVLTHLHLDHAGGLTHLLPGVRVREFWTNYLPPEAAWGRQREIPAAWSGARCLMQSLNIYLEALDRLREQGTNIQLLQKTSGYRQLTKELSAGIFLEDEELLRRQKEIWAATLGGSAQGEDLDCLDGFINNTSIRLRLSYGGQEIELPGDI
;
A
#
# COMPACT_ATOMS: atom_id res chain seq x y z
N MET A 1 -6.66 -18.15 16.29
CA MET A 1 -5.81 -17.08 16.89
C MET A 1 -5.35 -16.17 15.76
N LEU A 2 -5.33 -14.84 15.98
CA LEU A 2 -4.76 -13.86 15.03
C LEU A 2 -3.28 -13.64 15.36
N LEU A 3 -2.42 -13.81 14.38
CA LEU A 3 -0.99 -13.47 14.42
C LEU A 3 -0.78 -12.16 13.69
N VAL A 4 -0.01 -11.25 14.29
CA VAL A 4 0.33 -9.95 13.70
C VAL A 4 1.85 -9.82 13.71
N ASP A 5 2.44 -9.81 12.52
CA ASP A 5 3.89 -9.72 12.34
C ASP A 5 4.24 -8.32 11.79
N PHE A 6 4.92 -7.50 12.58
CA PHE A 6 5.53 -6.25 12.12
C PHE A 6 6.87 -6.58 11.45
N ILE A 7 6.90 -6.55 10.14
CA ILE A 7 8.08 -6.94 9.36
C ILE A 7 9.09 -5.78 9.38
N ASN A 8 10.31 -6.04 9.81
CA ASN A 8 11.36 -5.02 9.80
C ASN A 8 11.88 -4.78 8.37
N VAL A 9 11.14 -4.01 7.59
CA VAL A 9 11.50 -3.61 6.22
C VAL A 9 12.51 -2.45 6.18
N GLY A 10 12.74 -1.80 7.32
CA GLY A 10 13.73 -0.71 7.47
C GLY A 10 13.09 0.67 7.43
N TYR A 11 12.49 1.07 6.33
CA TYR A 11 11.70 2.29 6.21
C TYR A 11 10.27 1.93 5.83
N GLY A 12 9.30 2.70 6.39
CA GLY A 12 7.88 2.48 6.21
C GLY A 12 7.38 1.21 6.88
N ASP A 13 6.20 0.78 6.49
CA ASP A 13 5.47 -0.31 7.12
C ASP A 13 5.30 -1.52 6.20
N ALA A 14 5.29 -2.70 6.83
CA ALA A 14 4.78 -3.94 6.27
C ALA A 14 4.26 -4.81 7.41
N ILE A 15 2.95 -4.95 7.51
CA ILE A 15 2.30 -5.63 8.63
C ILE A 15 1.52 -6.82 8.09
N LEU A 16 1.97 -8.04 8.42
CA LEU A 16 1.31 -9.28 8.03
C LEU A 16 0.39 -9.76 9.14
N LEU A 17 -0.88 -10.00 8.78
CA LEU A 17 -1.87 -10.59 9.65
C LEU A 17 -2.28 -11.96 9.12
N ARG A 18 -2.32 -12.96 10.02
CA ARG A 18 -2.68 -14.33 9.68
C ARG A 18 -3.63 -14.90 10.74
N GLU A 19 -4.68 -15.55 10.28
CA GLU A 19 -5.55 -16.31 11.17
C GLU A 19 -5.13 -17.79 11.14
N THR A 20 -4.87 -18.39 12.32
CA THR A 20 -4.34 -19.77 12.38
C THR A 20 -5.40 -20.84 12.15
N GLU A 21 -6.67 -20.50 12.41
CA GLU A 21 -7.80 -21.44 12.31
C GLU A 21 -8.59 -21.30 11.00
N ALA A 22 -8.32 -20.25 10.25
CA ALA A 22 -8.81 -20.04 8.91
C ALA A 22 -7.64 -19.76 7.96
N PRO A 23 -7.64 -20.22 6.73
CA PRO A 23 -6.57 -19.94 5.77
C PRO A 23 -6.70 -18.51 5.26
N PHE A 24 -6.45 -17.51 6.12
CA PHE A 24 -6.52 -16.09 5.80
C PHE A 24 -5.18 -15.41 6.07
N ALA A 25 -4.72 -14.66 5.07
CA ALA A 25 -3.53 -13.82 5.16
C ALA A 25 -3.80 -12.44 4.57
N MET A 26 -3.47 -11.41 5.33
CA MET A 26 -3.60 -10.00 4.92
C MET A 26 -2.27 -9.29 5.14
N LEU A 27 -1.86 -8.47 4.17
CA LEU A 27 -0.69 -7.59 4.29
C LEU A 27 -1.16 -6.14 4.21
N VAL A 28 -0.68 -5.30 5.13
CA VAL A 28 -0.84 -3.85 5.09
C VAL A 28 0.52 -3.25 4.80
N ASP A 29 0.61 -2.54 3.69
CA ASP A 29 1.81 -1.97 3.10
C ASP A 29 2.94 -2.98 2.80
N CYS A 30 3.96 -2.55 2.08
CA CYS A 30 4.99 -3.45 1.55
C CYS A 30 6.42 -3.00 1.88
N GLY A 31 6.59 -1.87 2.58
CA GLY A 31 7.91 -1.27 2.79
C GLY A 31 8.50 -0.66 1.52
N ASP A 32 9.74 -0.21 1.62
CA ASP A 32 10.52 0.30 0.48
C ASP A 32 10.99 -0.87 -0.42
N ALA A 33 11.19 -0.58 -1.68
CA ALA A 33 11.88 -1.48 -2.63
C ALA A 33 13.33 -1.77 -2.21
N ARG A 34 13.93 -0.87 -1.43
CA ARG A 34 15.31 -0.93 -0.98
C ARG A 34 15.37 -0.96 0.54
N ILE A 35 15.61 -2.12 1.11
CA ILE A 35 15.80 -2.25 2.57
C ILE A 35 17.12 -1.60 3.08
N GLY A 36 17.84 -0.88 2.23
CA GLY A 36 19.12 -0.30 2.53
C GLY A 36 20.22 -1.35 2.79
N ARG A 37 21.42 -0.91 3.16
CA ARG A 37 22.44 -1.85 3.65
C ARG A 37 21.98 -2.38 4.99
N SER A 38 21.70 -3.66 5.07
CA SER A 38 21.46 -4.35 6.33
C SER A 38 22.63 -4.03 7.27
N ARG A 39 22.33 -3.69 8.52
CA ARG A 39 23.35 -3.77 9.56
C ARG A 39 23.88 -5.22 9.61
N PRO A 40 25.09 -5.48 10.11
CA PRO A 40 25.65 -6.84 10.19
C PRO A 40 24.75 -7.86 10.91
N ASP A 41 23.72 -7.40 11.65
CA ASP A 41 22.76 -8.25 12.35
C ASP A 41 21.67 -8.85 11.46
N GLY A 42 21.62 -8.48 10.16
CA GLY A 42 20.74 -9.10 9.16
C GLY A 42 19.24 -9.03 9.46
N ARG A 43 18.79 -8.12 10.31
CA ARG A 43 17.39 -8.08 10.79
C ARG A 43 16.39 -7.50 9.80
N ARG A 44 16.87 -6.72 8.80
CA ARG A 44 15.99 -6.15 7.78
C ARG A 44 15.71 -7.18 6.70
N ILE A 45 14.44 -7.27 6.30
CA ILE A 45 13.97 -8.20 5.27
C ILE A 45 12.87 -7.54 4.45
N THR A 46 12.80 -7.80 3.14
CA THR A 46 11.66 -7.30 2.35
C THR A 46 10.38 -8.05 2.73
N ALA A 47 9.23 -7.42 2.55
CA ALA A 47 7.95 -8.11 2.73
C ALA A 47 7.87 -9.38 1.86
N ALA A 48 8.33 -9.31 0.61
CA ALA A 48 8.37 -10.46 -0.31
C ALA A 48 9.20 -11.63 0.21
N ASP A 49 10.40 -11.36 0.75
CA ASP A 49 11.27 -12.41 1.29
C ASP A 49 10.70 -12.98 2.60
N TYR A 50 10.07 -12.13 3.42
CA TYR A 50 9.39 -12.56 4.63
C TYR A 50 8.25 -13.52 4.31
N LEU A 51 7.34 -13.16 3.39
CA LEU A 51 6.24 -14.02 2.97
C LEU A 51 6.75 -15.34 2.38
N ARG A 52 7.82 -15.29 1.56
CA ARG A 52 8.46 -16.49 1.01
C ARG A 52 8.99 -17.41 2.11
N ARG A 53 9.64 -16.85 3.13
CA ARG A 53 10.14 -17.60 4.30
C ARG A 53 9.02 -18.28 5.07
N GLU A 54 7.89 -17.57 5.24
CA GLU A 54 6.69 -18.08 5.91
C GLU A 54 5.84 -19.02 5.02
N GLY A 55 6.28 -19.27 3.77
CA GLY A 55 5.58 -20.15 2.82
C GLY A 55 4.31 -19.55 2.21
N ILE A 56 4.09 -18.24 2.37
CA ILE A 56 2.90 -17.54 1.89
C ILE A 56 3.09 -17.21 0.40
N ARG A 57 2.19 -17.70 -0.44
CA ARG A 57 2.17 -17.49 -1.88
C ARG A 57 0.93 -16.76 -2.37
N GLU A 58 -0.05 -16.58 -1.47
CA GLU A 58 -1.30 -15.90 -1.76
C GLU A 58 -1.68 -15.04 -0.54
N LEU A 59 -2.17 -13.84 -0.83
CA LEU A 59 -2.82 -12.96 0.14
C LEU A 59 -4.30 -12.88 -0.21
N ASP A 60 -5.15 -13.04 0.78
CA ASP A 60 -6.59 -12.78 0.65
C ASP A 60 -6.85 -11.29 0.50
N LEU A 61 -6.04 -10.47 1.19
CA LEU A 61 -6.14 -9.02 1.13
C LEU A 61 -4.74 -8.37 1.20
N LEU A 62 -4.51 -7.44 0.28
CA LEU A 62 -3.41 -6.47 0.34
C LEU A 62 -4.02 -5.07 0.49
N VAL A 63 -3.59 -4.32 1.48
CA VAL A 63 -3.97 -2.92 1.67
C VAL A 63 -2.75 -2.04 1.45
N LEU A 64 -2.88 -1.06 0.58
CA LEU A 64 -1.91 0.02 0.45
C LEU A 64 -2.52 1.28 1.08
N THR A 65 -1.96 1.72 2.20
CA THR A 65 -2.53 2.82 2.98
C THR A 65 -2.44 4.14 2.24
N HIS A 66 -1.28 4.42 1.64
CA HIS A 66 -1.03 5.61 0.82
C HIS A 66 0.17 5.40 -0.12
N LEU A 67 0.45 6.37 -1.01
CA LEU A 67 1.44 6.22 -2.08
C LEU A 67 2.81 6.82 -1.76
N HIS A 68 3.32 6.68 -0.53
CA HIS A 68 4.74 6.91 -0.28
C HIS A 68 5.59 5.71 -0.69
N LEU A 69 6.86 5.97 -1.03
CA LEU A 69 7.77 4.95 -1.55
C LEU A 69 8.07 3.85 -0.54
N ASP A 70 8.15 4.20 0.72
CA ASP A 70 8.41 3.28 1.84
C ASP A 70 7.18 2.47 2.28
N HIS A 71 6.03 2.66 1.63
CA HIS A 71 4.84 1.82 1.74
C HIS A 71 4.55 1.03 0.46
N ALA A 72 4.68 1.69 -0.69
CA ALA A 72 4.37 1.11 -2.01
C ALA A 72 5.58 0.43 -2.68
N GLY A 73 6.81 0.78 -2.29
CA GLY A 73 8.02 0.37 -3.01
C GLY A 73 8.20 -1.14 -3.09
N GLY A 74 7.86 -1.85 -2.03
CA GLY A 74 7.96 -3.31 -1.94
C GLY A 74 7.05 -4.08 -2.89
N LEU A 75 6.02 -3.46 -3.48
CA LEU A 75 5.12 -4.08 -4.48
C LEU A 75 5.89 -4.67 -5.65
N THR A 76 6.98 -4.01 -6.07
CA THR A 76 7.86 -4.47 -7.16
C THR A 76 8.39 -5.89 -6.91
N HIS A 77 8.71 -6.22 -5.67
CA HIS A 77 9.28 -7.51 -5.28
C HIS A 77 8.21 -8.52 -4.84
N LEU A 78 7.09 -8.01 -4.33
CA LEU A 78 6.00 -8.82 -3.80
C LEU A 78 5.22 -9.51 -4.92
N LEU A 79 4.69 -8.74 -5.85
CA LEU A 79 3.71 -9.21 -6.84
C LEU A 79 4.24 -10.27 -7.83
N PRO A 80 5.54 -10.34 -8.17
CA PRO A 80 6.06 -11.45 -8.99
C PRO A 80 5.96 -12.83 -8.32
N GLY A 81 5.87 -12.90 -7.00
CA GLY A 81 5.91 -14.15 -6.24
C GLY A 81 4.68 -14.44 -5.39
N VAL A 82 3.76 -13.49 -5.28
CA VAL A 82 2.58 -13.56 -4.41
C VAL A 82 1.34 -13.19 -5.20
N ARG A 83 0.34 -14.07 -5.18
CA ARG A 83 -0.98 -13.77 -5.71
C ARG A 83 -1.78 -12.97 -4.70
N VAL A 84 -2.56 -11.99 -5.18
CA VAL A 84 -3.43 -11.16 -4.35
C VAL A 84 -4.87 -11.33 -4.81
N ARG A 85 -5.78 -11.71 -3.91
CA ARG A 85 -7.20 -11.89 -4.23
C ARG A 85 -7.95 -10.58 -4.23
N GLU A 86 -7.73 -9.76 -3.20
CA GLU A 86 -8.34 -8.45 -3.06
C GLU A 86 -7.28 -7.41 -2.73
N PHE A 87 -7.37 -6.22 -3.33
CA PHE A 87 -6.48 -5.09 -3.12
C PHE A 87 -7.27 -3.85 -2.76
N TRP A 88 -6.94 -3.22 -1.62
CA TRP A 88 -7.56 -1.98 -1.17
C TRP A 88 -6.58 -0.82 -1.31
N THR A 89 -7.08 0.30 -1.83
CA THR A 89 -6.31 1.53 -2.04
C THR A 89 -7.21 2.76 -1.90
N ASN A 90 -6.63 3.91 -1.57
CA ASN A 90 -7.33 5.20 -1.51
C ASN A 90 -7.25 6.02 -2.80
N TYR A 91 -6.47 5.55 -3.77
CA TYR A 91 -6.33 6.19 -5.07
C TYR A 91 -6.32 5.15 -6.19
N LEU A 92 -7.10 5.38 -7.23
CA LEU A 92 -7.12 4.52 -8.41
C LEU A 92 -7.06 5.39 -9.67
N PRO A 93 -5.94 5.36 -10.42
CA PRO A 93 -5.83 6.06 -11.70
C PRO A 93 -6.66 5.39 -12.79
N PRO A 94 -6.96 6.09 -13.91
CA PRO A 94 -7.58 5.46 -15.07
C PRO A 94 -6.78 4.24 -15.56
N GLU A 95 -7.46 3.17 -15.93
CA GLU A 95 -6.83 1.90 -16.38
C GLU A 95 -5.86 2.11 -17.55
N ALA A 96 -6.12 3.10 -18.41
CA ALA A 96 -5.23 3.45 -19.51
C ALA A 96 -3.82 3.89 -19.07
N ALA A 97 -3.63 4.24 -17.77
CA ALA A 97 -2.34 4.61 -17.21
C ALA A 97 -1.58 3.39 -16.63
N TRP A 98 -2.26 2.26 -16.38
CA TRP A 98 -1.66 1.11 -15.73
C TRP A 98 -0.56 0.49 -16.59
N GLY A 99 0.53 0.07 -15.96
CA GLY A 99 1.71 -0.45 -16.63
C GLY A 99 2.54 0.60 -17.40
N ARG A 100 2.11 1.85 -17.44
CA ARG A 100 2.79 2.92 -18.19
C ARG A 100 3.62 3.79 -17.26
N GLN A 101 4.92 3.56 -17.26
CA GLN A 101 5.84 4.42 -16.50
C GLN A 101 5.84 5.86 -17.04
N ARG A 102 6.00 6.79 -16.12
CA ARG A 102 6.13 8.23 -16.40
C ARG A 102 7.58 8.64 -16.25
N GLU A 103 8.03 9.50 -17.17
CA GLU A 103 9.33 10.13 -17.05
C GLU A 103 9.36 11.01 -15.79
N ILE A 104 10.48 10.97 -15.07
CA ILE A 104 10.71 11.82 -13.90
C ILE A 104 11.62 12.97 -14.35
N PRO A 105 11.09 14.20 -14.48
CA PRO A 105 11.90 15.33 -14.90
C PRO A 105 13.09 15.54 -13.97
N ALA A 106 14.27 15.80 -14.54
CA ALA A 106 15.48 15.97 -13.76
C ALA A 106 15.40 17.14 -12.76
N ALA A 107 14.58 18.16 -13.09
CA ALA A 107 14.32 19.30 -12.22
C ALA A 107 13.50 18.97 -10.97
N TRP A 108 12.81 17.83 -10.91
CA TRP A 108 11.92 17.43 -9.82
C TRP A 108 12.64 16.62 -8.76
N SER A 109 13.67 17.19 -8.15
CA SER A 109 14.48 16.47 -7.15
C SER A 109 13.70 16.14 -5.87
N GLY A 110 12.84 17.03 -5.38
CA GLY A 110 11.97 16.83 -4.22
C GLY A 110 10.89 15.77 -4.51
N ALA A 111 10.17 15.93 -5.62
CA ALA A 111 9.08 15.06 -6.04
C ALA A 111 9.51 13.67 -6.56
N ARG A 112 10.82 13.41 -6.61
CA ARG A 112 11.36 12.17 -7.22
C ARG A 112 10.84 10.90 -6.57
N CYS A 113 10.77 10.87 -5.25
CA CYS A 113 10.30 9.69 -4.52
C CYS A 113 8.82 9.40 -4.80
N LEU A 114 7.98 10.43 -4.82
CA LEU A 114 6.56 10.28 -5.18
C LEU A 114 6.36 9.80 -6.62
N MET A 115 7.15 10.31 -7.57
CA MET A 115 7.09 9.83 -8.96
C MET A 115 7.56 8.38 -9.09
N GLN A 116 8.57 7.97 -8.34
CA GLN A 116 8.99 6.56 -8.29
C GLN A 116 7.89 5.69 -7.72
N SER A 117 7.26 6.12 -6.63
CA SER A 117 6.14 5.43 -6.02
C SER A 117 4.96 5.30 -6.99
N LEU A 118 4.60 6.38 -7.68
CA LEU A 118 3.55 6.34 -8.72
C LEU A 118 3.88 5.31 -9.81
N ASN A 119 5.11 5.29 -10.33
CA ASN A 119 5.50 4.36 -11.38
C ASN A 119 5.44 2.90 -10.91
N ILE A 120 5.89 2.62 -9.69
CA ILE A 120 5.77 1.28 -9.06
C ILE A 120 4.30 0.91 -8.92
N TYR A 121 3.48 1.84 -8.48
CA TYR A 121 2.05 1.61 -8.29
C TYR A 121 1.32 1.33 -9.62
N LEU A 122 1.63 2.08 -10.68
CA LEU A 122 1.06 1.84 -12.02
C LEU A 122 1.41 0.45 -12.56
N GLU A 123 2.66 0.01 -12.38
CA GLU A 123 3.09 -1.35 -12.72
C GLU A 123 2.39 -2.40 -11.85
N ALA A 124 2.25 -2.13 -10.55
CA ALA A 124 1.55 -3.01 -9.63
C ALA A 124 0.08 -3.21 -10.00
N LEU A 125 -0.63 -2.14 -10.37
CA LEU A 125 -2.03 -2.22 -10.81
C LEU A 125 -2.20 -3.08 -12.07
N ASP A 126 -1.27 -2.97 -13.02
CA ASP A 126 -1.28 -3.82 -14.23
C ASP A 126 -1.11 -5.29 -13.89
N ARG A 127 -0.15 -5.63 -13.02
CA ARG A 127 0.06 -7.00 -12.52
C ARG A 127 -1.12 -7.53 -11.72
N LEU A 128 -1.71 -6.73 -10.86
CA LEU A 128 -2.91 -7.10 -10.11
C LEU A 128 -4.08 -7.39 -11.04
N ARG A 129 -4.26 -6.60 -12.10
CA ARG A 129 -5.25 -6.86 -13.15
C ARG A 129 -4.98 -8.19 -13.85
N GLU A 130 -3.74 -8.47 -14.24
CA GLU A 130 -3.34 -9.74 -14.87
C GLU A 130 -3.59 -10.94 -13.96
N GLN A 131 -3.45 -10.79 -12.65
CA GLN A 131 -3.77 -11.81 -11.65
C GLN A 131 -5.29 -12.02 -11.46
N GLY A 132 -6.13 -11.13 -11.97
CA GLY A 132 -7.58 -11.13 -11.73
C GLY A 132 -7.95 -10.66 -10.32
N THR A 133 -7.12 -9.82 -9.71
CA THR A 133 -7.34 -9.25 -8.38
C THR A 133 -8.58 -8.37 -8.35
N ASN A 134 -9.41 -8.49 -7.30
CA ASN A 134 -10.50 -7.58 -7.04
C ASN A 134 -9.96 -6.28 -6.43
N ILE A 135 -9.86 -5.21 -7.24
CA ILE A 135 -9.33 -3.92 -6.82
C ILE A 135 -10.46 -3.05 -6.27
N GLN A 136 -10.33 -2.60 -5.03
CA GLN A 136 -11.31 -1.78 -4.30
C GLN A 136 -10.74 -0.38 -4.03
N LEU A 137 -11.38 0.62 -4.62
CA LEU A 137 -11.10 2.02 -4.29
C LEU A 137 -11.91 2.43 -3.05
N LEU A 138 -11.22 2.78 -1.98
CA LEU A 138 -11.81 3.29 -0.76
C LEU A 138 -11.81 4.82 -0.80
N GLN A 139 -12.99 5.44 -0.79
CA GLN A 139 -13.15 6.89 -0.94
C GLN A 139 -13.75 7.58 0.29
N LYS A 140 -14.22 6.81 1.24
CA LYS A 140 -14.84 7.33 2.45
C LYS A 140 -14.73 6.32 3.58
N THR A 141 -14.80 6.83 4.79
CA THR A 141 -14.97 6.00 5.99
C THR A 141 -16.18 5.09 5.82
N SER A 142 -15.98 3.82 6.09
CA SER A 142 -17.03 2.80 6.06
C SER A 142 -17.06 2.05 7.38
N GLY A 143 -18.20 1.48 7.70
CA GLY A 143 -18.33 0.58 8.84
C GLY A 143 -17.46 -0.67 8.71
N TYR A 144 -17.58 -1.57 9.67
CA TYR A 144 -16.82 -2.82 9.68
C TYR A 144 -17.20 -3.72 8.50
N ARG A 145 -16.18 -4.23 7.82
CA ARG A 145 -16.29 -5.26 6.79
C ARG A 145 -15.79 -6.57 7.38
N GLN A 146 -16.60 -7.62 7.27
CA GLN A 146 -16.21 -8.96 7.70
C GLN A 146 -15.18 -9.53 6.72
N LEU A 147 -14.02 -9.94 7.23
CA LEU A 147 -12.92 -10.56 6.46
C LEU A 147 -12.94 -12.08 6.60
N THR A 148 -13.12 -12.56 7.84
CA THR A 148 -13.31 -13.98 8.15
C THR A 148 -14.48 -14.12 9.12
N LYS A 149 -14.72 -15.32 9.62
CA LYS A 149 -15.76 -15.53 10.65
C LYS A 149 -15.50 -14.72 11.93
N GLU A 150 -14.23 -14.54 12.30
CA GLU A 150 -13.82 -13.93 13.57
C GLU A 150 -13.17 -12.55 13.39
N LEU A 151 -12.66 -12.24 12.18
CA LEU A 151 -11.93 -11.01 11.88
C LEU A 151 -12.80 -10.04 11.07
N SER A 152 -12.91 -8.82 11.54
CA SER A 152 -13.50 -7.71 10.79
C SER A 152 -12.60 -6.48 10.79
N ALA A 153 -12.74 -5.64 9.76
CA ALA A 153 -11.97 -4.40 9.60
C ALA A 153 -12.92 -3.20 9.46
N GLY A 154 -12.82 -2.25 10.36
CA GLY A 154 -13.34 -0.89 10.20
C GLY A 154 -12.37 -0.08 9.33
N ILE A 155 -12.88 0.66 8.36
CA ILE A 155 -12.10 1.44 7.41
C ILE A 155 -12.36 2.91 7.68
N PHE A 156 -11.30 3.69 7.91
CA PHE A 156 -11.37 5.11 8.20
C PHE A 156 -10.50 5.89 7.22
N LEU A 157 -11.09 6.93 6.64
CA LEU A 157 -10.46 7.93 5.79
C LEU A 157 -10.87 9.28 6.35
N GLU A 158 -9.93 10.06 6.85
CA GLU A 158 -10.26 11.19 7.73
C GLU A 158 -10.63 12.46 6.97
N ASP A 159 -10.00 12.71 5.80
CA ASP A 159 -10.11 13.98 5.11
C ASP A 159 -10.51 13.81 3.64
N GLU A 160 -11.81 13.95 3.36
CA GLU A 160 -12.35 13.87 2.00
C GLU A 160 -11.78 14.97 1.08
N GLU A 161 -11.46 16.14 1.62
CA GLU A 161 -10.89 17.25 0.84
C GLU A 161 -9.45 16.94 0.43
N LEU A 162 -8.63 16.38 1.33
CA LEU A 162 -7.28 15.95 0.98
C LEU A 162 -7.28 14.79 -0.02
N LEU A 163 -8.20 13.85 0.11
CA LEU A 163 -8.39 12.77 -0.89
C LEU A 163 -8.75 13.32 -2.27
N ARG A 164 -9.63 14.31 -2.32
CA ARG A 164 -10.00 15.01 -3.57
C ARG A 164 -8.78 15.70 -4.17
N ARG A 165 -8.06 16.47 -3.37
CA ARG A 165 -6.86 17.22 -3.79
C ARG A 165 -5.75 16.27 -4.26
N GLN A 166 -5.50 15.16 -3.54
CA GLN A 166 -4.59 14.10 -3.97
C GLN A 166 -4.96 13.61 -5.38
N LYS A 167 -6.24 13.28 -5.61
CA LYS A 167 -6.72 12.81 -6.90
C LYS A 167 -6.50 13.82 -8.02
N GLU A 168 -6.70 15.10 -7.76
CA GLU A 168 -6.49 16.18 -8.73
C GLU A 168 -5.02 16.31 -9.12
N ILE A 169 -4.10 16.30 -8.13
CA ILE A 169 -2.66 16.37 -8.38
C ILE A 169 -2.19 15.13 -9.18
N TRP A 170 -2.62 13.94 -8.81
CA TRP A 170 -2.30 12.75 -9.56
C TRP A 170 -2.86 12.77 -10.98
N ALA A 171 -4.07 13.29 -11.19
CA ALA A 171 -4.67 13.44 -12.52
C ALA A 171 -3.86 14.43 -13.37
N ALA A 172 -3.44 15.57 -12.81
CA ALA A 172 -2.56 16.53 -13.49
C ALA A 172 -1.20 15.91 -13.83
N THR A 173 -0.61 15.13 -12.92
CA THR A 173 0.65 14.40 -13.13
C THR A 173 0.53 13.42 -14.28
N LEU A 174 -0.52 12.62 -14.32
CA LEU A 174 -0.78 11.66 -15.39
C LEU A 174 -1.09 12.34 -16.72
N GLY A 175 -1.73 13.51 -16.69
CA GLY A 175 -2.02 14.35 -17.86
C GLY A 175 -0.83 15.16 -18.37
N GLY A 176 0.28 15.21 -17.62
CA GLY A 176 1.50 15.97 -17.98
C GLY A 176 1.39 17.47 -17.73
N SER A 177 0.41 17.93 -16.95
CA SER A 177 0.21 19.35 -16.60
C SER A 177 0.72 19.74 -15.21
N ALA A 178 1.03 18.75 -14.33
CA ALA A 178 1.57 19.02 -13.00
C ALA A 178 2.99 19.62 -13.07
N GLN A 179 3.30 20.43 -12.06
CA GLN A 179 4.64 20.93 -11.79
C GLN A 179 5.26 20.21 -10.59
N GLY A 180 6.58 20.34 -10.37
CA GLY A 180 7.25 19.75 -9.21
C GLY A 180 6.66 20.21 -7.88
N GLU A 181 6.26 21.48 -7.80
CA GLU A 181 5.63 22.09 -6.62
C GLU A 181 4.28 21.47 -6.25
N ASP A 182 3.51 20.96 -7.23
CA ASP A 182 2.26 20.24 -6.97
C ASP A 182 2.54 18.93 -6.23
N LEU A 183 3.60 18.23 -6.62
CA LEU A 183 4.01 16.98 -5.99
C LEU A 183 4.68 17.22 -4.64
N ASP A 184 5.48 18.29 -4.49
CA ASP A 184 6.02 18.67 -3.18
C ASP A 184 4.87 19.03 -2.22
N CYS A 185 3.82 19.67 -2.71
CA CYS A 185 2.61 19.93 -1.94
C CYS A 185 1.88 18.63 -1.55
N LEU A 186 1.75 17.68 -2.48
CA LEU A 186 1.16 16.37 -2.21
C LEU A 186 1.96 15.59 -1.17
N ASP A 187 3.28 15.57 -1.28
CA ASP A 187 4.18 14.93 -0.31
C ASP A 187 3.94 15.44 1.11
N GLY A 188 3.68 16.74 1.25
CA GLY A 188 3.41 17.36 2.54
C GLY A 188 2.10 16.95 3.23
N PHE A 189 1.15 16.34 2.51
CA PHE A 189 -0.13 15.95 3.11
C PHE A 189 -0.59 14.51 2.82
N ILE A 190 0.11 13.76 1.98
CA ILE A 190 -0.33 12.44 1.53
C ILE A 190 -0.48 11.44 2.68
N ASN A 191 0.28 11.55 3.76
CA ASN A 191 0.11 10.77 4.98
C ASN A 191 -1.31 10.91 5.53
N ASN A 192 -1.85 12.14 5.55
CA ASN A 192 -3.19 12.42 6.05
C ASN A 192 -4.30 11.80 5.17
N THR A 193 -3.95 11.23 4.02
CA THR A 193 -4.88 10.46 3.17
C THR A 193 -4.84 8.97 3.44
N SER A 194 -4.02 8.49 4.38
CA SER A 194 -3.85 7.07 4.67
C SER A 194 -5.16 6.37 5.01
N ILE A 195 -5.30 5.14 4.51
CA ILE A 195 -6.33 4.23 4.99
C ILE A 195 -5.94 3.81 6.39
N ARG A 196 -6.77 4.14 7.37
CA ARG A 196 -6.65 3.65 8.75
C ARG A 196 -7.56 2.45 8.93
N LEU A 197 -7.04 1.42 9.57
CA LEU A 197 -7.81 0.21 9.85
C LEU A 197 -7.97 0.03 11.36
N ARG A 198 -9.19 -0.33 11.76
CA ARG A 198 -9.46 -0.87 13.09
C ARG A 198 -9.91 -2.31 12.92
N LEU A 199 -9.06 -3.22 13.32
CA LEU A 199 -9.33 -4.65 13.23
C LEU A 199 -9.97 -5.12 14.53
N SER A 200 -11.06 -5.89 14.42
CA SER A 200 -11.71 -6.53 15.55
C SER A 200 -11.61 -8.04 15.41
N TYR A 201 -11.07 -8.72 16.42
CA TYR A 201 -10.91 -10.17 16.48
C TYR A 201 -11.13 -10.69 17.90
N GLY A 202 -12.09 -11.58 18.08
CA GLY A 202 -12.38 -12.19 19.39
C GLY A 202 -12.70 -11.18 20.50
N GLY A 203 -13.31 -10.04 20.16
CA GLY A 203 -13.62 -8.96 21.10
C GLY A 203 -12.46 -8.03 21.45
N GLN A 204 -11.29 -8.21 20.81
CA GLN A 204 -10.15 -7.30 20.91
C GLN A 204 -10.06 -6.42 19.68
N GLU A 205 -9.53 -5.20 19.83
CA GLU A 205 -9.33 -4.27 18.75
C GLU A 205 -7.83 -3.94 18.59
N ILE A 206 -7.42 -3.83 17.34
CA ILE A 206 -6.07 -3.42 16.92
C ILE A 206 -6.24 -2.26 15.95
N GLU A 207 -5.57 -1.14 16.21
CA GLU A 207 -5.53 -0.02 15.26
C GLU A 207 -4.24 -0.07 14.46
N LEU A 208 -4.38 0.09 13.14
CA LEU A 208 -3.30 0.31 12.19
C LEU A 208 -3.50 1.71 11.60
N PRO A 209 -2.80 2.72 12.12
CA PRO A 209 -3.11 4.12 11.82
C PRO A 209 -2.59 4.57 10.45
N GLY A 210 -1.74 3.80 9.78
CA GLY A 210 -0.90 4.31 8.71
C GLY A 210 0.09 5.34 9.27
N ASP A 211 0.44 6.35 8.50
CA ASP A 211 1.41 7.40 8.87
C ASP A 211 0.76 8.68 9.45
N ILE A 212 -0.38 8.55 10.10
CA ILE A 212 -1.08 9.70 10.72
C ILE A 212 -0.71 9.81 12.19
#